data_95bfbefbfeb0af692921f5378231e559
#
_entry.id   95bfbefbfeb0af692921f5378231e559
#
_cell.length_a   1.000
_cell.length_b   1.000
_cell.length_c   1.000
_cell.angle_alpha   90.00
_cell.angle_beta   90.00
_cell.angle_gamma   90.00
#
_symmetry.space_group_name_H-M   'P 1'
#
loop_
_entity.id
_entity.type
_entity.pdbx_description
1 polymer ?
#
loop_
_entity_poly.entity_id
_entity_poly.type
_entity_poly.pdbx_seq_one_letter_code
_entity_poly.pdbx_strand_id
1 'polypeptide(L)'
;LIKNRTAFENARKITTLVFDKTGTLTIGKFEVSKIVSLDKSLDEKELIRLASALEQNSEPPIATGIVQKAKDLSVSIPSLQNFKAITGKGVEATVDGKQVKVVSPGYLKEKNIALPFDFNVDADETVVFVLINESLAGYFSLSDKIRAESADAIKTLHENNIKSVLLTGDNSKVAESVSKKLGIDTYYAEVLPHQKLEKIKELQKKGEFVAMTGDGVNDAPALAQADVGIAVGSGS
;
A
#
# COMPACT_ATOMS: atom_id res chain seq x y z
N LEU A 1 24.18 9.59 -8.03
CA LEU A 1 25.01 10.16 -9.09
C LEU A 1 24.23 11.29 -9.78
N ILE A 2 24.68 12.55 -9.61
CA ILE A 2 24.08 13.71 -10.29
C ILE A 2 24.51 13.66 -11.75
N LYS A 3 23.58 13.32 -12.65
CA LYS A 3 23.87 13.24 -14.09
C LYS A 3 23.71 14.59 -14.83
N ASN A 4 23.12 15.60 -14.18
CA ASN A 4 22.83 16.89 -14.83
C ASN A 4 23.18 18.05 -13.89
N ARG A 5 24.14 18.90 -14.30
CA ARG A 5 24.57 20.09 -13.57
C ARG A 5 23.42 21.09 -13.35
N THR A 6 22.55 21.26 -14.33
CA THR A 6 21.38 22.15 -14.26
C THR A 6 20.40 21.69 -13.16
N ALA A 7 20.17 20.37 -13.02
CA ALA A 7 19.32 19.83 -11.96
C ALA A 7 19.91 20.11 -10.56
N PHE A 8 21.22 20.07 -10.43
CA PHE A 8 21.89 20.40 -9.15
C PHE A 8 21.78 21.90 -8.80
N GLU A 9 21.95 22.78 -9.79
CA GLU A 9 21.78 24.22 -9.59
C GLU A 9 20.31 24.55 -9.27
N ASN A 10 19.38 23.85 -9.89
CA ASN A 10 17.95 23.99 -9.64
C ASN A 10 17.52 23.46 -8.28
N ALA A 11 18.20 22.47 -7.72
CA ALA A 11 17.88 21.92 -6.39
C ALA A 11 17.87 22.99 -5.28
N ARG A 12 18.64 24.06 -5.43
CA ARG A 12 18.65 25.20 -4.48
C ARG A 12 17.42 26.09 -4.54
N LYS A 13 16.62 25.97 -5.59
CA LYS A 13 15.43 26.79 -5.84
C LYS A 13 14.14 26.09 -5.44
N ILE A 14 14.21 24.81 -5.04
CA ILE A 14 13.03 24.01 -4.71
C ILE A 14 12.25 24.68 -3.60
N THR A 15 10.97 24.92 -3.86
CA THR A 15 10.00 25.41 -2.87
C THR A 15 9.03 24.32 -2.43
N THR A 16 8.84 23.30 -3.29
CA THR A 16 7.88 22.24 -3.05
C THR A 16 8.46 20.88 -3.50
N LEU A 17 8.41 19.87 -2.63
CA LEU A 17 8.73 18.49 -2.97
C LEU A 17 7.47 17.65 -2.99
N VAL A 18 7.18 17.06 -4.14
CA VAL A 18 6.06 16.16 -4.37
C VAL A 18 6.53 14.71 -4.22
N PHE A 19 5.85 13.95 -3.39
CA PHE A 19 6.12 12.53 -3.16
C PHE A 19 5.04 11.67 -3.79
N ASP A 20 5.43 10.66 -4.56
CA ASP A 20 4.57 9.50 -4.71
C ASP A 20 4.53 8.71 -3.39
N LYS A 21 3.45 7.97 -3.15
CA LYS A 21 3.32 7.15 -1.93
C LYS A 21 4.10 5.84 -2.07
N THR A 22 3.65 5.00 -2.99
CA THR A 22 4.04 3.59 -3.07
C THR A 22 5.47 3.42 -3.59
N GLY A 23 6.30 2.71 -2.81
CA GLY A 23 7.70 2.52 -3.17
C GLY A 23 8.62 3.73 -2.92
N THR A 24 8.05 4.89 -2.55
CA THR A 24 8.78 6.14 -2.25
C THR A 24 8.73 6.46 -0.76
N LEU A 25 7.59 6.95 -0.25
CA LEU A 25 7.37 7.14 1.20
C LEU A 25 7.15 5.82 1.93
N THR A 26 6.71 4.83 1.21
CA THR A 26 6.52 3.46 1.69
C THR A 26 7.51 2.50 1.04
N ILE A 27 7.60 1.29 1.58
CA ILE A 27 8.51 0.25 1.05
C ILE A 27 7.98 -0.34 -0.27
N GLY A 28 6.69 -0.16 -0.58
CA GLY A 28 6.02 -0.79 -1.72
C GLY A 28 5.71 -2.27 -1.49
N LYS A 29 5.71 -2.70 -0.23
CA LYS A 29 5.39 -4.07 0.18
C LYS A 29 4.32 -4.04 1.26
N PHE A 30 3.25 -4.81 1.04
CA PHE A 30 2.24 -5.00 2.07
C PHE A 30 2.76 -5.92 3.17
N GLU A 31 2.61 -5.48 4.41
CA GLU A 31 2.88 -6.29 5.60
C GLU A 31 1.57 -6.51 6.37
N VAL A 32 1.37 -7.71 6.90
CA VAL A 32 0.23 -8.00 7.78
C VAL A 32 0.46 -7.33 9.13
N SER A 33 -0.31 -6.28 9.40
CA SER A 33 -0.28 -5.52 10.65
C SER A 33 -1.09 -6.21 11.75
N LYS A 34 -2.21 -6.85 11.39
CA LYS A 34 -3.13 -7.49 12.33
C LYS A 34 -3.71 -8.77 11.76
N ILE A 35 -3.81 -9.78 12.61
CA ILE A 35 -4.53 -11.05 12.36
C ILE A 35 -5.66 -11.11 13.39
N VAL A 36 -6.89 -11.32 12.93
CA VAL A 36 -8.04 -11.45 13.83
C VAL A 36 -8.80 -12.71 13.50
N SER A 37 -8.83 -13.64 14.45
CA SER A 37 -9.72 -14.81 14.38
C SER A 37 -11.08 -14.45 14.99
N LEU A 38 -12.14 -14.75 14.27
CA LEU A 38 -13.54 -14.61 14.69
C LEU A 38 -14.14 -15.94 15.12
N ASP A 39 -13.48 -17.04 14.77
CA ASP A 39 -13.85 -18.39 15.17
C ASP A 39 -13.01 -18.80 16.38
N LYS A 40 -13.66 -19.01 17.52
CA LYS A 40 -13.01 -19.41 18.78
C LYS A 40 -12.26 -20.74 18.71
N SER A 41 -12.56 -21.57 17.71
CA SER A 41 -11.88 -22.84 17.47
C SER A 41 -10.59 -22.71 16.67
N LEU A 42 -10.31 -21.52 16.13
CA LEU A 42 -9.14 -21.22 15.30
C LEU A 42 -8.27 -20.17 16.01
N ASP A 43 -6.99 -20.43 16.13
CA ASP A 43 -6.04 -19.39 16.52
C ASP A 43 -5.53 -18.60 15.29
N GLU A 44 -4.83 -17.51 15.55
CA GLU A 44 -4.26 -16.64 14.50
C GLU A 44 -3.25 -17.38 13.60
N LYS A 45 -2.52 -18.36 14.17
CA LYS A 45 -1.56 -19.17 13.43
C LYS A 45 -2.25 -20.11 12.45
N GLU A 46 -3.34 -20.73 12.87
CA GLU A 46 -4.11 -21.61 11.99
C GLU A 46 -4.80 -20.80 10.89
N LEU A 47 -5.34 -19.61 11.21
CA LEU A 47 -5.97 -18.74 10.25
C LEU A 47 -4.98 -18.32 9.14
N ILE A 48 -3.77 -17.87 9.51
CA ILE A 48 -2.76 -17.48 8.53
C ILE A 48 -2.20 -18.68 7.78
N ARG A 49 -2.12 -19.85 8.40
CA ARG A 49 -1.69 -21.10 7.77
C ARG A 49 -2.60 -21.47 6.60
N LEU A 50 -3.90 -21.46 6.82
CA LEU A 50 -4.90 -21.76 5.80
C LEU A 50 -4.90 -20.73 4.67
N ALA A 51 -4.89 -19.45 5.01
CA ALA A 51 -4.88 -18.37 4.02
C ALA A 51 -3.61 -18.37 3.16
N SER A 52 -2.45 -18.60 3.77
CA SER A 52 -1.17 -18.65 3.06
C SER A 52 -1.08 -19.77 2.03
N ALA A 53 -1.78 -20.88 2.27
CA ALA A 53 -1.86 -21.97 1.29
C ALA A 53 -2.46 -21.47 -0.04
N LEU A 54 -3.52 -20.64 0.03
CA LEU A 54 -4.16 -20.07 -1.14
C LEU A 54 -3.27 -19.00 -1.79
N GLU A 55 -2.72 -18.12 -0.98
CA GLU A 55 -1.99 -16.95 -1.44
C GLU A 55 -0.61 -17.27 -2.06
N GLN A 56 -0.03 -18.45 -1.79
CA GLN A 56 1.16 -18.91 -2.52
C GLN A 56 0.94 -19.04 -4.03
N ASN A 57 -0.30 -19.22 -4.47
CA ASN A 57 -0.67 -19.35 -5.88
C ASN A 57 -1.25 -18.05 -6.46
N SER A 58 -1.14 -16.96 -5.72
CA SER A 58 -1.62 -15.62 -6.08
C SER A 58 -0.43 -14.67 -6.27
N GLU A 59 -0.53 -13.73 -7.21
CA GLU A 59 0.55 -12.78 -7.52
C GLU A 59 0.38 -11.38 -6.89
N PRO A 60 -0.79 -10.96 -6.35
CA PRO A 60 -0.95 -9.61 -5.82
C PRO A 60 0.01 -9.31 -4.65
N PRO A 61 0.42 -8.04 -4.46
CA PRO A 61 1.30 -7.64 -3.34
C PRO A 61 0.77 -8.04 -1.96
N ILE A 62 -0.57 -8.10 -1.80
CA ILE A 62 -1.26 -8.55 -0.59
C ILE A 62 -0.93 -10.02 -0.28
N ALA A 63 -0.99 -10.88 -1.31
CA ALA A 63 -0.65 -12.29 -1.18
C ALA A 63 0.77 -12.50 -0.66
N THR A 64 1.72 -11.77 -1.22
CA THR A 64 3.12 -11.80 -0.76
C THR A 64 3.25 -11.44 0.71
N GLY A 65 2.50 -10.42 1.18
CA GLY A 65 2.48 -10.02 2.60
C GLY A 65 1.96 -11.11 3.53
N ILE A 66 0.89 -11.81 3.15
CA ILE A 66 0.30 -12.91 3.92
C ILE A 66 1.27 -14.10 4.01
N VAL A 67 1.85 -14.50 2.88
CA VAL A 67 2.83 -15.59 2.82
C VAL A 67 4.09 -15.25 3.62
N GLN A 68 4.57 -14.01 3.54
CA GLN A 68 5.73 -13.57 4.33
C GLN A 68 5.43 -13.63 5.83
N LYS A 69 4.27 -13.16 6.25
CA LYS A 69 3.87 -13.24 7.68
C LYS A 69 3.80 -14.68 8.20
N ALA A 70 3.31 -15.62 7.39
CA ALA A 70 3.32 -17.04 7.77
C ALA A 70 4.75 -17.57 7.97
N LYS A 71 5.69 -17.18 7.10
CA LYS A 71 7.11 -17.53 7.24
C LYS A 71 7.72 -16.93 8.52
N ASP A 72 7.44 -15.66 8.81
CA ASP A 72 7.93 -14.96 10.01
C ASP A 72 7.45 -15.64 11.29
N LEU A 73 6.23 -16.17 11.29
CA LEU A 73 5.64 -16.94 12.37
C LEU A 73 6.08 -18.41 12.38
N SER A 74 6.97 -18.82 11.46
CA SER A 74 7.44 -20.20 11.28
C SER A 74 6.30 -21.21 11.10
N VAL A 75 5.25 -20.82 10.39
CA VAL A 75 4.09 -21.65 10.10
C VAL A 75 4.36 -22.47 8.84
N SER A 76 4.18 -23.79 8.93
CA SER A 76 4.25 -24.68 7.76
C SER A 76 3.01 -24.52 6.90
N ILE A 77 3.20 -24.14 5.63
CA ILE A 77 2.09 -23.90 4.72
C ILE A 77 1.66 -25.22 4.09
N PRO A 78 0.37 -25.61 4.21
CA PRO A 78 -0.13 -26.87 3.70
C PRO A 78 -0.32 -26.86 2.19
N SER A 79 -0.42 -28.07 1.61
CA SER A 79 -0.85 -28.23 0.23
C SER A 79 -2.34 -27.92 0.07
N LEU A 80 -2.73 -27.49 -1.11
CA LEU A 80 -4.12 -27.21 -1.45
C LEU A 80 -4.59 -28.01 -2.66
N GLN A 81 -5.91 -28.10 -2.83
CA GLN A 81 -6.59 -28.68 -3.98
C GLN A 81 -7.65 -27.72 -4.51
N ASN A 82 -8.06 -27.90 -5.75
CA ASN A 82 -9.17 -27.15 -6.37
C ASN A 82 -9.02 -25.63 -6.30
N PHE A 83 -7.81 -25.10 -6.46
CA PHE A 83 -7.58 -23.66 -6.47
C PHE A 83 -8.32 -22.97 -7.61
N LYS A 84 -9.02 -21.86 -7.28
CA LYS A 84 -9.72 -21.00 -8.23
C LYS A 84 -9.59 -19.55 -7.86
N ALA A 85 -9.38 -18.69 -8.84
CA ALA A 85 -9.50 -17.24 -8.66
C ALA A 85 -10.98 -16.83 -8.73
N ILE A 86 -11.39 -15.95 -7.81
CA ILE A 86 -12.70 -15.28 -7.84
C ILE A 86 -12.44 -13.89 -8.43
N THR A 87 -12.75 -13.71 -9.70
CA THR A 87 -12.40 -12.53 -10.51
C THR A 87 -12.67 -11.21 -9.76
N GLY A 88 -11.61 -10.44 -9.50
CA GLY A 88 -11.67 -9.14 -8.82
C GLY A 88 -12.07 -9.20 -7.34
N LYS A 89 -12.16 -10.39 -6.72
CA LYS A 89 -12.68 -10.53 -5.35
C LYS A 89 -11.83 -11.39 -4.42
N GLY A 90 -10.94 -12.22 -4.97
CA GLY A 90 -10.06 -13.07 -4.16
C GLY A 90 -9.82 -14.45 -4.75
N VAL A 91 -9.57 -15.42 -3.88
CA VAL A 91 -9.22 -16.81 -4.23
C VAL A 91 -9.96 -17.81 -3.34
N GLU A 92 -10.17 -19.03 -3.86
CA GLU A 92 -10.74 -20.15 -3.11
C GLU A 92 -9.98 -21.44 -3.38
N ALA A 93 -9.92 -22.32 -2.41
CA ALA A 93 -9.32 -23.66 -2.55
C ALA A 93 -9.82 -24.60 -1.43
N THR A 94 -9.49 -25.89 -1.58
CA THR A 94 -9.66 -26.87 -0.49
C THR A 94 -8.32 -27.09 0.20
N VAL A 95 -8.27 -26.86 1.52
CA VAL A 95 -7.10 -27.04 2.38
C VAL A 95 -7.50 -27.92 3.56
N ASP A 96 -6.81 -29.03 3.77
CA ASP A 96 -7.11 -30.01 4.84
C ASP A 96 -8.60 -30.40 4.89
N GLY A 97 -9.21 -30.61 3.73
CA GLY A 97 -10.62 -30.98 3.60
C GLY A 97 -11.64 -29.84 3.84
N LYS A 98 -11.18 -28.63 4.17
CA LYS A 98 -12.02 -27.44 4.36
C LYS A 98 -12.03 -26.58 3.10
N GLN A 99 -13.19 -26.04 2.74
CA GLN A 99 -13.26 -25.00 1.70
C GLN A 99 -12.82 -23.66 2.30
N VAL A 100 -11.71 -23.12 1.82
CA VAL A 100 -11.14 -21.87 2.30
C VAL A 100 -11.24 -20.82 1.19
N LYS A 101 -11.61 -19.60 1.57
CA LYS A 101 -11.61 -18.43 0.69
C LYS A 101 -10.84 -17.29 1.35
N VAL A 102 -10.04 -16.58 0.55
CA VAL A 102 -9.44 -15.30 0.94
C VAL A 102 -10.00 -14.24 0.00
N VAL A 103 -10.76 -13.29 0.54
CA VAL A 103 -11.60 -12.41 -0.27
C VAL A 103 -11.58 -10.95 0.18
N SER A 104 -11.89 -10.06 -0.75
CA SER A 104 -12.02 -8.62 -0.51
C SER A 104 -13.32 -8.25 0.23
N PRO A 105 -13.40 -7.04 0.84
CA PRO A 105 -14.63 -6.52 1.42
C PRO A 105 -15.83 -6.53 0.45
N GLY A 106 -15.56 -6.31 -0.85
CA GLY A 106 -16.58 -6.33 -1.89
C GLY A 106 -17.29 -7.68 -2.05
N TYR A 107 -16.57 -8.78 -1.81
CA TYR A 107 -17.17 -10.13 -1.81
C TYR A 107 -18.19 -10.31 -0.67
N LEU A 108 -17.83 -9.88 0.55
CA LEU A 108 -18.73 -9.97 1.70
C LEU A 108 -20.02 -9.17 1.46
N LYS A 109 -19.86 -7.95 0.94
CA LYS A 109 -21.01 -7.08 0.60
C LYS A 109 -21.94 -7.75 -0.41
N GLU A 110 -21.41 -8.34 -1.47
CA GLU A 110 -22.21 -9.03 -2.49
C GLU A 110 -22.94 -10.27 -1.94
N LYS A 111 -22.27 -11.00 -1.06
CA LYS A 111 -22.83 -12.21 -0.42
C LYS A 111 -23.70 -11.90 0.80
N ASN A 112 -23.89 -10.62 1.15
CA ASN A 112 -24.61 -10.17 2.34
C ASN A 112 -24.08 -10.79 3.64
N ILE A 113 -22.76 -11.01 3.71
CA ILE A 113 -22.08 -11.51 4.93
C ILE A 113 -21.83 -10.30 5.84
N ALA A 114 -22.40 -10.33 7.04
CA ALA A 114 -22.26 -9.26 8.02
C ALA A 114 -20.83 -9.19 8.57
N LEU A 115 -20.31 -7.97 8.72
CA LEU A 115 -19.07 -7.72 9.44
C LEU A 115 -19.30 -7.80 10.96
N PRO A 116 -18.27 -8.14 11.76
CA PRO A 116 -18.36 -8.09 13.21
C PRO A 116 -18.76 -6.69 13.70
N PHE A 117 -19.49 -6.63 14.82
CA PHE A 117 -19.94 -5.35 15.38
C PHE A 117 -18.77 -4.43 15.80
N ASP A 118 -17.66 -5.01 16.24
CA ASP A 118 -16.43 -4.35 16.66
C ASP A 118 -15.38 -4.24 15.55
N PHE A 119 -15.78 -4.49 14.29
CA PHE A 119 -14.89 -4.37 13.15
C PHE A 119 -14.39 -2.93 13.01
N ASN A 120 -13.10 -2.76 13.29
CA ASN A 120 -12.43 -1.47 13.17
C ASN A 120 -11.03 -1.67 12.58
N VAL A 121 -10.72 -0.92 11.54
CA VAL A 121 -9.46 -0.97 10.82
C VAL A 121 -9.02 0.45 10.50
N ASP A 122 -7.73 0.71 10.59
CA ASP A 122 -7.17 2.01 10.26
C ASP A 122 -7.44 2.37 8.79
N ALA A 123 -7.62 3.66 8.53
CA ALA A 123 -8.03 4.15 7.23
C ALA A 123 -7.02 3.83 6.10
N ASP A 124 -5.75 3.66 6.44
CA ASP A 124 -4.66 3.33 5.52
C ASP A 124 -4.37 1.83 5.40
N GLU A 125 -5.18 0.98 6.04
CA GLU A 125 -5.07 -0.46 5.94
C GLU A 125 -5.98 -1.05 4.86
N THR A 126 -5.48 -2.06 4.18
CA THR A 126 -6.25 -2.93 3.30
C THR A 126 -6.67 -4.17 4.09
N VAL A 127 -7.92 -4.58 3.95
CA VAL A 127 -8.44 -5.76 4.65
C VAL A 127 -8.76 -6.87 3.66
N VAL A 128 -8.39 -8.09 4.03
CA VAL A 128 -8.87 -9.31 3.39
C VAL A 128 -9.50 -10.22 4.44
N PHE A 129 -10.57 -10.89 4.04
CA PHE A 129 -11.35 -11.76 4.89
C PHE A 129 -11.11 -13.22 4.55
N VAL A 130 -11.12 -14.06 5.58
CA VAL A 130 -11.01 -15.51 5.43
C VAL A 130 -12.34 -16.15 5.76
N LEU A 131 -12.88 -16.91 4.80
CA LEU A 131 -14.03 -17.76 5.04
C LEU A 131 -13.59 -19.23 5.06
N ILE A 132 -14.21 -20.00 5.95
CA ILE A 132 -14.05 -21.46 6.02
C ILE A 132 -15.43 -22.08 5.96
N ASN A 133 -15.65 -22.97 4.99
CA ASN A 133 -16.95 -23.60 4.73
C ASN A 133 -18.10 -22.56 4.70
N GLU A 134 -17.89 -21.47 3.93
CA GLU A 134 -18.78 -20.31 3.74
C GLU A 134 -19.01 -19.44 4.99
N SER A 135 -18.42 -19.76 6.13
CA SER A 135 -18.53 -18.98 7.36
C SER A 135 -17.34 -18.02 7.51
N LEU A 136 -17.58 -16.79 7.94
CA LEU A 136 -16.53 -15.80 8.18
C LEU A 136 -15.69 -16.24 9.39
N ALA A 137 -14.46 -16.65 9.13
CA ALA A 137 -13.53 -17.18 10.14
C ALA A 137 -12.59 -16.11 10.72
N GLY A 138 -12.30 -15.05 9.96
CA GLY A 138 -11.42 -13.99 10.43
C GLY A 138 -11.01 -13.04 9.32
N TYR A 139 -10.05 -12.16 9.63
CA TYR A 139 -9.52 -11.21 8.66
C TYR A 139 -8.06 -10.84 8.94
N PHE A 140 -7.40 -10.31 7.93
CA PHE A 140 -6.09 -9.69 8.03
C PHE A 140 -6.20 -8.21 7.64
N SER A 141 -5.55 -7.36 8.43
CA SER A 141 -5.24 -6.00 8.02
C SER A 141 -3.82 -5.94 7.48
N LEU A 142 -3.64 -5.28 6.36
CA LEU A 142 -2.34 -5.10 5.72
C LEU A 142 -2.15 -3.63 5.37
N SER A 143 -0.94 -3.13 5.56
CA SER A 143 -0.56 -1.79 5.11
C SER A 143 0.75 -1.83 4.34
N ASP A 144 0.90 -0.88 3.41
CA ASP A 144 2.18 -0.62 2.79
C ASP A 144 3.03 0.19 3.79
N LYS A 145 4.06 -0.45 4.32
CA LYS A 145 4.84 0.09 5.42
C LYS A 145 5.54 1.38 5.06
N ILE A 146 5.29 2.42 5.84
CA ILE A 146 6.01 3.68 5.76
C ILE A 146 7.49 3.43 6.08
N ARG A 147 8.39 3.99 5.28
CA ARG A 147 9.84 3.91 5.54
C ARG A 147 10.17 4.65 6.83
N ALA A 148 11.08 4.09 7.62
CA ALA A 148 11.48 4.69 8.89
C ALA A 148 12.05 6.11 8.72
N GLU A 149 12.75 6.35 7.62
CA GLU A 149 13.38 7.62 7.28
C GLU A 149 12.41 8.68 6.72
N SER A 150 11.18 8.31 6.34
CA SER A 150 10.26 9.24 5.67
C SER A 150 9.85 10.41 6.55
N ALA A 151 9.58 10.18 7.83
CA ALA A 151 9.21 11.24 8.76
C ALA A 151 10.35 12.26 8.97
N ASP A 152 11.59 11.77 9.13
CA ASP A 152 12.75 12.63 9.29
C ASP A 152 13.06 13.41 8.01
N ALA A 153 12.85 12.82 6.84
CA ALA A 153 12.98 13.51 5.56
C ALA A 153 11.98 14.67 5.44
N ILE A 154 10.70 14.46 5.77
CA ILE A 154 9.68 15.52 5.75
C ILE A 154 10.05 16.64 6.74
N LYS A 155 10.47 16.29 7.94
CA LYS A 155 10.91 17.28 8.94
C LYS A 155 12.08 18.13 8.41
N THR A 156 13.07 17.50 7.80
CA THR A 156 14.23 18.20 7.20
C THR A 156 13.81 19.16 6.09
N LEU A 157 12.79 18.82 5.28
CA LEU A 157 12.24 19.73 4.28
C LEU A 157 11.63 20.97 4.92
N HIS A 158 10.83 20.80 5.98
CA HIS A 158 10.21 21.90 6.69
C HIS A 158 11.25 22.84 7.34
N GLU A 159 12.32 22.28 7.91
CA GLU A 159 13.45 23.05 8.46
C GLU A 159 14.14 23.92 7.38
N ASN A 160 14.05 23.50 6.11
CA ASN A 160 14.57 24.24 4.96
C ASN A 160 13.48 25.07 4.23
N ASN A 161 12.30 25.26 4.80
CA ASN A 161 11.16 25.98 4.22
C ASN A 161 10.68 25.40 2.87
N ILE A 162 10.82 24.08 2.68
CA ILE A 162 10.34 23.37 1.49
C ILE A 162 9.00 22.70 1.87
N LYS A 163 7.95 22.99 1.09
CA LYS A 163 6.64 22.35 1.26
C LYS A 163 6.67 20.90 0.83
N SER A 164 5.96 20.06 1.55
CA SER A 164 5.78 18.65 1.25
C SER A 164 4.38 18.37 0.69
N VAL A 165 4.29 17.64 -0.42
CA VAL A 165 3.03 17.29 -1.08
C VAL A 165 2.99 15.79 -1.36
N LEU A 166 1.93 15.13 -0.92
CA LEU A 166 1.66 13.73 -1.27
C LEU A 166 0.79 13.66 -2.53
N LEU A 167 1.19 12.82 -3.48
CA LEU A 167 0.45 12.58 -4.71
C LEU A 167 0.21 11.07 -4.86
N THR A 168 -1.03 10.61 -4.70
CA THR A 168 -1.35 9.18 -4.65
C THR A 168 -2.64 8.82 -5.40
N GLY A 169 -2.70 7.60 -5.92
CA GLY A 169 -3.92 7.00 -6.46
C GLY A 169 -4.89 6.46 -5.40
N ASP A 170 -4.47 6.41 -4.14
CA ASP A 170 -5.32 5.95 -3.05
C ASP A 170 -6.48 6.91 -2.78
N ASN A 171 -7.49 6.41 -2.05
CA ASN A 171 -8.62 7.25 -1.64
C ASN A 171 -8.20 8.33 -0.61
N SER A 172 -9.07 9.32 -0.44
CA SER A 172 -8.82 10.48 0.43
C SER A 172 -8.50 10.11 1.88
N LYS A 173 -9.14 9.08 2.43
CA LYS A 173 -8.92 8.65 3.83
C LYS A 173 -7.52 8.10 4.04
N VAL A 174 -7.03 7.29 3.10
CA VAL A 174 -5.66 6.75 3.11
C VAL A 174 -4.65 7.89 2.99
N ALA A 175 -4.84 8.79 2.01
CA ALA A 175 -3.95 9.92 1.78
C ALA A 175 -3.88 10.85 3.01
N GLU A 176 -5.02 11.14 3.63
CA GLU A 176 -5.11 11.94 4.85
C GLU A 176 -4.37 11.26 6.02
N SER A 177 -4.60 9.95 6.24
CA SER A 177 -3.94 9.18 7.31
C SER A 177 -2.42 9.21 7.16
N VAL A 178 -1.91 8.92 5.97
CA VAL A 178 -0.46 8.93 5.68
C VAL A 178 0.11 10.34 5.86
N SER A 179 -0.58 11.37 5.35
CA SER A 179 -0.13 12.77 5.46
C SER A 179 -0.04 13.21 6.92
N LYS A 180 -1.03 12.87 7.74
CA LYS A 180 -1.01 13.17 9.19
C LYS A 180 0.13 12.43 9.91
N LYS A 181 0.33 11.14 9.62
CA LYS A 181 1.41 10.34 10.24
C LYS A 181 2.80 10.89 9.93
N LEU A 182 3.00 11.43 8.71
CA LEU A 182 4.29 11.96 8.26
C LEU A 182 4.45 13.48 8.44
N GLY A 183 3.38 14.20 8.76
CA GLY A 183 3.40 15.66 8.85
C GLY A 183 3.45 16.36 7.48
N ILE A 184 2.90 15.75 6.42
CA ILE A 184 2.87 16.31 5.06
C ILE A 184 1.86 17.47 4.99
N ASP A 185 2.25 18.59 4.34
CA ASP A 185 1.46 19.82 4.31
C ASP A 185 0.19 19.71 3.48
N THR A 186 0.25 19.02 2.35
CA THR A 186 -0.87 18.91 1.41
C THR A 186 -0.88 17.54 0.72
N TYR A 187 -2.06 17.03 0.40
CA TYR A 187 -2.18 15.81 -0.38
C TYR A 187 -3.18 15.93 -1.54
N TYR A 188 -2.93 15.17 -2.58
CA TYR A 188 -3.86 14.91 -3.68
C TYR A 188 -4.10 13.41 -3.76
N ALA A 189 -5.34 13.00 -3.50
CA ALA A 189 -5.80 11.62 -3.53
C ALA A 189 -6.51 11.28 -4.85
N GLU A 190 -6.70 9.99 -5.12
CA GLU A 190 -7.44 9.48 -6.29
C GLU A 190 -6.88 9.98 -7.63
N VAL A 191 -5.57 10.26 -7.67
CA VAL A 191 -4.89 10.80 -8.86
C VAL A 191 -4.44 9.65 -9.75
N LEU A 192 -5.01 9.56 -10.93
CA LEU A 192 -4.61 8.57 -11.93
C LEU A 192 -3.20 8.86 -12.47
N PRO A 193 -2.45 7.85 -12.95
CA PRO A 193 -1.08 8.03 -13.41
C PRO A 193 -0.90 9.18 -14.41
N HIS A 194 -1.79 9.32 -15.40
CA HIS A 194 -1.74 10.40 -16.39
C HIS A 194 -2.06 11.78 -15.81
N GLN A 195 -2.77 11.85 -14.67
CA GLN A 195 -3.12 13.11 -14.01
C GLN A 195 -1.99 13.63 -13.11
N LYS A 196 -1.04 12.79 -12.71
CA LYS A 196 0.10 13.20 -11.90
C LYS A 196 0.90 14.31 -12.59
N LEU A 197 1.13 14.18 -13.89
CA LEU A 197 1.78 15.20 -14.71
C LEU A 197 1.05 16.57 -14.62
N GLU A 198 -0.28 16.57 -14.71
CA GLU A 198 -1.06 17.80 -14.66
C GLU A 198 -0.99 18.46 -13.28
N LYS A 199 -0.91 17.68 -12.21
CA LYS A 199 -0.72 18.22 -10.84
C LYS A 199 0.63 18.91 -10.68
N ILE A 200 1.70 18.39 -11.26
CA ILE A 200 3.01 19.07 -11.28
C ILE A 200 2.89 20.39 -12.00
N LYS A 201 2.28 20.43 -13.22
CA LYS A 201 2.05 21.67 -13.97
C LYS A 201 1.21 22.69 -13.20
N GLU A 202 0.17 22.25 -12.47
CA GLU A 202 -0.64 23.13 -11.63
C GLU A 202 0.18 23.81 -10.53
N LEU A 203 1.08 23.08 -9.88
CA LEU A 203 1.97 23.64 -8.86
C LEU A 203 2.97 24.65 -9.47
N GLN A 204 3.58 24.29 -10.61
CA GLN A 204 4.48 25.18 -11.33
C GLN A 204 3.79 26.48 -11.78
N LYS A 205 2.54 26.40 -12.28
CA LYS A 205 1.73 27.60 -12.63
C LYS A 205 1.43 28.51 -11.45
N LYS A 206 1.42 27.99 -10.23
CA LYS A 206 1.29 28.78 -8.98
C LYS A 206 2.59 29.42 -8.53
N GLY A 207 3.67 29.27 -9.31
CA GLY A 207 4.98 29.83 -9.00
C GLY A 207 5.86 28.94 -8.11
N GLU A 208 5.44 27.70 -7.84
CA GLU A 208 6.27 26.76 -7.10
C GLU A 208 7.39 26.22 -7.99
N PHE A 209 8.59 26.09 -7.43
CA PHE A 209 9.70 25.37 -8.05
C PHE A 209 9.65 23.92 -7.53
N VAL A 210 9.21 23.01 -8.39
CA VAL A 210 8.74 21.69 -8.00
C VAL A 210 9.82 20.63 -8.19
N ALA A 211 10.20 19.95 -7.10
CA ALA A 211 10.84 18.64 -7.20
C ALA A 211 9.79 17.53 -7.07
N MET A 212 10.00 16.41 -7.73
CA MET A 212 9.18 15.21 -7.55
C MET A 212 10.06 13.99 -7.30
N THR A 213 9.63 13.17 -6.36
CA THR A 213 10.24 11.85 -6.11
C THR A 213 9.22 10.73 -6.30
N GLY A 214 9.63 9.66 -6.97
CA GLY A 214 8.80 8.50 -7.32
C GLY A 214 9.63 7.29 -7.72
N ASP A 215 8.96 6.17 -8.02
CA ASP A 215 9.62 4.90 -8.39
C ASP A 215 10.24 4.89 -9.80
N GLY A 216 9.95 5.90 -10.62
CA GLY A 216 10.48 6.04 -11.97
C GLY A 216 9.77 5.22 -13.04
N VAL A 217 8.85 4.33 -12.67
CA VAL A 217 8.11 3.48 -13.63
C VAL A 217 6.76 4.11 -13.98
N ASN A 218 5.90 4.28 -12.99
CA ASN A 218 4.57 4.86 -13.17
C ASN A 218 4.58 6.39 -13.21
N ASP A 219 5.61 6.99 -12.65
CA ASP A 219 5.74 8.44 -12.46
C ASP A 219 6.65 9.12 -13.47
N ALA A 220 7.23 8.38 -14.42
CA ALA A 220 8.21 8.91 -15.38
C ALA A 220 7.78 10.22 -16.08
N PRO A 221 6.54 10.38 -16.57
CA PRO A 221 6.10 11.64 -17.18
C PRO A 221 6.05 12.80 -16.18
N ALA A 222 5.62 12.55 -14.94
CA ALA A 222 5.54 13.58 -13.91
C ALA A 222 6.93 13.96 -13.36
N LEU A 223 7.82 12.98 -13.20
CA LEU A 223 9.23 13.19 -12.85
C LEU A 223 9.96 14.04 -13.92
N ALA A 224 9.70 13.77 -15.21
CA ALA A 224 10.27 14.54 -16.30
C ALA A 224 9.71 15.96 -16.39
N GLN A 225 8.46 16.20 -15.98
CA GLN A 225 7.83 17.52 -15.96
C GLN A 225 8.34 18.38 -14.80
N ALA A 226 8.66 17.80 -13.65
CA ALA A 226 9.15 18.54 -12.50
C ALA A 226 10.46 19.27 -12.83
N ASP A 227 10.71 20.41 -12.16
CA ASP A 227 11.98 21.15 -12.30
C ASP A 227 13.18 20.31 -11.84
N VAL A 228 12.93 19.39 -10.90
CA VAL A 228 13.89 18.36 -10.47
C VAL A 228 13.17 17.03 -10.27
N GLY A 229 13.46 16.04 -11.10
CA GLY A 229 12.98 14.66 -10.93
C GLY A 229 13.98 13.79 -10.16
N ILE A 230 13.50 13.08 -9.14
CA ILE A 230 14.29 12.19 -8.29
C ILE A 230 13.67 10.79 -8.36
N ALA A 231 14.31 9.88 -9.07
CA ALA A 231 13.88 8.48 -9.06
C ALA A 231 14.49 7.76 -7.85
N VAL A 232 13.62 7.19 -7.00
CA VAL A 232 14.02 6.32 -5.90
C VAL A 232 13.96 4.90 -6.42
N GLY A 233 15.14 4.32 -6.73
CA GLY A 233 15.23 2.91 -7.07
C GLY A 233 15.00 2.04 -5.82
N SER A 234 14.31 0.90 -5.98
CA SER A 234 14.41 -0.18 -4.99
C SER A 234 15.87 -0.57 -4.95
N GLY A 235 16.60 -0.16 -3.92
CA GLY A 235 18.00 -0.50 -3.75
C GLY A 235 18.17 -2.03 -3.81
N SER A 236 18.83 -2.49 -4.84
CA SER A 236 19.35 -3.85 -4.94
C SER A 236 20.64 -3.93 -4.16
#